data_c95e975276212cbe121ee170d9ba3f8b
#
_entry.id   c95e975276212cbe121ee170d9ba3f8b
#
_cell.length_a   1.000
_cell.length_b   1.000
_cell.length_c   1.000
_cell.angle_alpha   90.00
_cell.angle_beta   90.00
_cell.angle_gamma   90.00
#
_symmetry.space_group_name_H-M   'P 1'
#
loop_
_entity.id
_entity.type
_entity.pdbx_description
1 polymer ?
#
loop_
_entity_poly.entity_id
_entity_poly.type
_entity_poly.pdbx_seq_one_letter_code
_entity_poly.pdbx_strand_id
1 'polypeptide(L)'
;MEQIKNAIQNGKTVLGIELGSTRIKAVLIDENNNPIASGSYEWENRLENGIWTYSLEDVWTGIQTSYKNMADDVKNQYGEELTKIGAIGFSAMMHGYMAFDENKELLVPFRTWRNSITGKAAAELTSLFDFNIPERWSIAHLYQAILNGEEHISKIKYLTTLA
;
A
#
# COMPACT_ATOMS: atom_id res chain seq x y z
N MET A 1 -19.02 23.02 14.18
CA MET A 1 -17.95 23.63 13.32
C MET A 1 -16.77 24.12 14.14
N GLU A 2 -16.94 24.93 15.16
CA GLU A 2 -15.87 25.46 16.01
C GLU A 2 -15.05 24.35 16.72
N GLN A 3 -15.71 23.30 17.20
CA GLN A 3 -15.05 22.15 17.83
C GLN A 3 -14.12 21.43 16.86
N ILE A 4 -14.53 21.26 15.58
CA ILE A 4 -13.70 20.61 14.55
C ILE A 4 -12.48 21.51 14.23
N LYS A 5 -12.65 22.81 14.08
CA LYS A 5 -11.52 23.75 13.88
C LYS A 5 -10.51 23.65 15.02
N ASN A 6 -10.98 23.63 16.25
CA ASN A 6 -10.13 23.48 17.42
C ASN A 6 -9.37 22.14 17.39
N ALA A 7 -10.02 21.04 17.01
CA ALA A 7 -9.38 19.74 16.87
C ALA A 7 -8.28 19.77 15.79
N ILE A 8 -8.53 20.39 14.65
CA ILE A 8 -7.54 20.53 13.55
C ILE A 8 -6.33 21.35 14.04
N GLN A 9 -6.56 22.53 14.61
CA GLN A 9 -5.50 23.44 15.08
C GLN A 9 -4.62 22.82 16.18
N ASN A 10 -5.20 21.97 17.03
CA ASN A 10 -4.50 21.32 18.14
C ASN A 10 -3.97 19.91 17.82
N GLY A 11 -4.11 19.42 16.59
CA GLY A 11 -3.65 18.09 16.19
C GLY A 11 -4.41 16.95 16.88
N LYS A 12 -5.68 17.16 17.21
CA LYS A 12 -6.57 16.14 17.79
C LYS A 12 -7.35 15.35 16.73
N THR A 13 -6.76 15.23 15.55
CA THR A 13 -7.32 14.50 14.42
C THR A 13 -6.45 13.29 14.09
N VAL A 14 -7.03 12.29 13.45
CA VAL A 14 -6.31 11.09 12.99
C VAL A 14 -6.47 10.96 11.49
N LEU A 15 -5.36 10.68 10.81
CA LEU A 15 -5.31 10.44 9.38
C LEU A 15 -5.27 8.95 9.10
N GLY A 16 -6.22 8.43 8.34
CA GLY A 16 -6.18 7.11 7.73
C GLY A 16 -5.75 7.22 6.26
N ILE A 17 -4.78 6.42 5.84
CA ILE A 17 -4.39 6.27 4.43
C ILE A 17 -4.63 4.82 4.01
N GLU A 18 -5.45 4.64 2.97
CA GLU A 18 -5.75 3.34 2.37
C GLU A 18 -5.12 3.25 0.98
N LEU A 19 -4.26 2.26 0.77
CA LEU A 19 -3.75 1.90 -0.56
C LEU A 19 -4.61 0.75 -1.11
N GLY A 20 -5.76 1.12 -1.67
CA GLY A 20 -6.70 0.17 -2.29
C GLY A 20 -6.27 -0.22 -3.70
N SER A 21 -6.95 -1.19 -4.31
CA SER A 21 -6.58 -1.74 -5.63
C SER A 21 -6.82 -0.80 -6.81
N THR A 22 -7.69 0.20 -6.66
CA THR A 22 -8.04 1.15 -7.72
C THR A 22 -7.89 2.61 -7.30
N ARG A 23 -7.71 2.84 -6.00
CA ARG A 23 -7.66 4.18 -5.44
C ARG A 23 -6.83 4.21 -4.16
N ILE A 24 -6.00 5.23 -4.00
CA ILE A 24 -5.40 5.59 -2.72
C ILE A 24 -6.29 6.68 -2.11
N LYS A 25 -6.63 6.53 -0.83
CA LYS A 25 -7.48 7.47 -0.10
C LYS A 25 -6.79 7.97 1.15
N ALA A 26 -7.01 9.24 1.46
CA ALA A 26 -6.69 9.85 2.74
C ALA A 26 -8.00 10.34 3.39
N VAL A 27 -8.23 9.97 4.63
CA VAL A 27 -9.42 10.38 5.40
C VAL A 27 -8.97 10.93 6.73
N LEU A 28 -9.38 12.15 7.04
CA LEU A 28 -9.18 12.77 8.34
C LEU A 28 -10.43 12.58 9.19
N ILE A 29 -10.26 12.09 10.42
CA ILE A 29 -11.35 11.89 11.38
C ILE A 29 -11.13 12.73 12.63
N ASP A 30 -12.23 13.10 13.30
CA ASP A 30 -12.23 13.74 14.61
C ASP A 30 -12.09 12.74 15.77
N GLU A 31 -12.12 13.23 16.99
CA GLU A 31 -12.03 12.43 18.23
C GLU A 31 -13.22 11.46 18.45
N ASN A 32 -14.31 11.65 17.70
CA ASN A 32 -15.50 10.80 17.73
C ASN A 32 -15.53 9.80 16.55
N ASN A 33 -14.44 9.69 15.80
CA ASN A 33 -14.30 8.88 14.60
C ASN A 33 -15.20 9.32 13.42
N ASN A 34 -15.67 10.55 13.40
CA ASN A 34 -16.41 11.08 12.26
C ASN A 34 -15.44 11.56 11.18
N PRO A 35 -15.62 11.14 9.91
CA PRO A 35 -14.88 11.72 8.80
C PRO A 35 -15.17 13.21 8.67
N ILE A 36 -14.13 14.02 8.66
CA ILE A 36 -14.21 15.49 8.56
C ILE A 36 -13.65 16.03 7.26
N ALA A 37 -12.71 15.31 6.63
CA ALA A 37 -12.20 15.66 5.31
C ALA A 37 -11.67 14.41 4.62
N SER A 38 -11.61 14.42 3.28
CA SER A 38 -11.07 13.32 2.50
C SER A 38 -10.40 13.77 1.21
N GLY A 39 -9.46 12.95 0.73
CA GLY A 39 -8.84 13.09 -0.56
C GLY A 39 -8.54 11.75 -1.19
N SER A 40 -8.39 11.72 -2.50
CA SER A 40 -8.08 10.47 -3.20
C SER A 40 -7.23 10.69 -4.43
N TYR A 41 -6.60 9.61 -4.86
CA TYR A 41 -5.86 9.49 -6.11
C TYR A 41 -6.25 8.17 -6.77
N GLU A 42 -6.67 8.20 -8.04
CA GLU A 42 -6.97 7.01 -8.82
C GLU A 42 -5.68 6.47 -9.44
N TRP A 43 -5.48 5.18 -9.31
CA TRP A 43 -4.39 4.44 -9.93
C TRP A 43 -4.87 3.08 -10.45
N GLU A 44 -4.05 2.43 -11.25
CA GLU A 44 -4.43 1.14 -11.80
C GLU A 44 -3.30 0.11 -11.76
N ASN A 45 -3.69 -1.13 -11.65
CA ASN A 45 -2.81 -2.28 -11.78
C ASN A 45 -2.54 -2.52 -13.26
N ARG A 46 -1.28 -2.40 -13.68
CA ARG A 46 -0.85 -2.55 -15.07
C ARG A 46 -0.27 -3.93 -15.33
N LEU A 47 -0.52 -4.46 -16.53
CA LEU A 47 0.11 -5.68 -17.00
C LEU A 47 1.35 -5.31 -17.82
N GLU A 48 2.53 -5.51 -17.24
CA GLU A 48 3.81 -5.20 -17.87
C GLU A 48 4.65 -6.48 -18.01
N ASN A 49 5.00 -6.84 -19.23
CA ASN A 49 5.77 -8.07 -19.53
C ASN A 49 5.19 -9.34 -18.88
N GLY A 50 3.87 -9.44 -18.82
CA GLY A 50 3.17 -10.58 -18.22
C GLY A 50 3.03 -10.52 -16.69
N ILE A 51 3.46 -9.46 -16.05
CA ILE A 51 3.37 -9.24 -14.60
C ILE A 51 2.37 -8.13 -14.29
N TRP A 52 1.37 -8.43 -13.46
CA TRP A 52 0.51 -7.41 -12.89
C TRP A 52 1.26 -6.65 -11.80
N THR A 53 1.42 -5.34 -12.01
CA THR A 53 2.27 -4.47 -11.17
C THR A 53 1.67 -3.10 -10.91
N TYR A 54 2.19 -2.42 -9.89
CA TYR A 54 2.13 -0.96 -9.69
C TYR A 54 3.57 -0.44 -9.62
N SER A 55 3.81 0.79 -10.07
CA SER A 55 5.11 1.42 -9.85
C SER A 55 5.22 1.99 -8.43
N LEU A 56 6.42 2.01 -7.84
CA LEU A 56 6.65 2.69 -6.56
C LEU A 56 6.45 4.20 -6.66
N GLU A 57 6.72 4.78 -7.83
CA GLU A 57 6.47 6.18 -8.10
C GLU A 57 4.98 6.51 -7.99
N ASP A 58 4.10 5.66 -8.56
CA ASP A 58 2.65 5.81 -8.43
C ASP A 58 2.19 5.68 -6.98
N VAL A 59 2.80 4.79 -6.18
CA VAL A 59 2.50 4.67 -4.74
C VAL A 59 2.77 5.99 -4.03
N TRP A 60 3.97 6.57 -4.19
CA TRP A 60 4.34 7.82 -3.52
C TRP A 60 3.54 9.00 -4.03
N THR A 61 3.37 9.13 -5.34
CA THR A 61 2.54 10.17 -5.96
C THR A 61 1.10 10.09 -5.45
N GLY A 62 0.55 8.89 -5.35
CA GLY A 62 -0.80 8.67 -4.89
C GLY A 62 -0.99 9.01 -3.40
N ILE A 63 -0.05 8.64 -2.53
CA ILE A 63 -0.07 9.02 -1.11
C ILE A 63 -0.02 10.56 -0.97
N GLN A 64 0.92 11.21 -1.65
CA GLN A 64 1.09 12.66 -1.59
C GLN A 64 -0.13 13.41 -2.14
N THR A 65 -0.67 12.95 -3.27
CA THR A 65 -1.83 13.58 -3.91
C THR A 65 -3.09 13.40 -3.07
N SER A 66 -3.34 12.20 -2.55
CA SER A 66 -4.51 11.96 -1.69
C SER A 66 -4.45 12.78 -0.40
N TYR A 67 -3.26 12.88 0.21
CA TYR A 67 -3.04 13.76 1.37
C TYR A 67 -3.29 15.23 1.03
N LYS A 68 -2.71 15.72 -0.07
CA LYS A 68 -2.89 17.10 -0.51
C LYS A 68 -4.37 17.43 -0.75
N ASN A 69 -5.08 16.56 -1.46
CA ASN A 69 -6.50 16.75 -1.75
C ASN A 69 -7.34 16.77 -0.44
N MET A 70 -7.00 15.94 0.53
CA MET A 70 -7.64 15.95 1.85
C MET A 70 -7.33 17.22 2.64
N ALA A 71 -6.07 17.72 2.60
CA ALA A 71 -5.71 18.97 3.25
C ALA A 71 -6.38 20.20 2.60
N ASP A 72 -6.50 20.19 1.27
CA ASP A 72 -7.26 21.20 0.54
C ASP A 72 -8.77 21.16 0.92
N ASP A 73 -9.33 19.98 1.13
CA ASP A 73 -10.72 19.79 1.59
C ASP A 73 -10.91 20.35 3.02
N VAL A 74 -9.95 20.13 3.94
CA VAL A 74 -9.93 20.79 5.27
C VAL A 74 -9.99 22.31 5.12
N LYS A 75 -9.14 22.86 4.27
CA LYS A 75 -9.08 24.31 4.04
C LYS A 75 -10.39 24.85 3.48
N ASN A 76 -10.98 24.16 2.51
CA ASN A 76 -12.23 24.56 1.87
C ASN A 76 -13.42 24.50 2.82
N GLN A 77 -13.51 23.46 3.66
CA GLN A 77 -14.66 23.27 4.55
C GLN A 77 -14.56 24.10 5.84
N TYR A 78 -13.35 24.23 6.40
CA TYR A 78 -13.14 24.81 7.72
C TYR A 78 -12.36 26.12 7.70
N GLY A 79 -11.70 26.48 6.60
CA GLY A 79 -10.82 27.65 6.52
C GLY A 79 -9.51 27.50 7.29
N GLU A 80 -9.17 26.26 7.69
CA GLU A 80 -8.01 25.95 8.50
C GLU A 80 -6.92 25.25 7.67
N GLU A 81 -5.66 25.51 8.02
CA GLU A 81 -4.52 24.77 7.47
C GLU A 81 -4.18 23.58 8.35
N LEU A 82 -4.05 22.38 7.75
CA LEU A 82 -3.68 21.17 8.46
C LEU A 82 -2.17 21.13 8.69
N THR A 83 -1.72 21.64 9.83
CA THR A 83 -0.29 21.67 10.20
C THR A 83 0.12 20.63 11.23
N LYS A 84 -0.86 19.99 11.87
CA LYS A 84 -0.65 18.97 12.91
C LYS A 84 -1.65 17.84 12.76
N ILE A 85 -1.18 16.62 12.97
CA ILE A 85 -1.99 15.41 12.98
C ILE A 85 -1.61 14.63 14.23
N GLY A 86 -2.57 14.12 14.98
CA GLY A 86 -2.35 13.40 16.23
C GLY A 86 -1.78 11.99 16.00
N ALA A 87 -2.29 11.30 14.98
CA ALA A 87 -1.82 9.97 14.59
C ALA A 87 -2.09 9.70 13.11
N ILE A 88 -1.31 8.78 12.53
CA ILE A 88 -1.49 8.30 11.16
C ILE A 88 -1.61 6.78 11.20
N GLY A 89 -2.61 6.22 10.52
CA GLY A 89 -2.77 4.79 10.29
C GLY A 89 -2.77 4.46 8.82
N PHE A 90 -2.22 3.30 8.46
CA PHE A 90 -2.21 2.80 7.11
C PHE A 90 -3.01 1.51 6.98
N SER A 91 -3.72 1.38 5.87
CA SER A 91 -4.31 0.14 5.39
C SER A 91 -3.84 -0.09 3.95
N ALA A 92 -3.39 -1.29 3.64
CA ALA A 92 -2.89 -1.59 2.30
C ALA A 92 -3.15 -3.05 1.91
N MET A 93 -2.92 -3.37 0.64
CA MET A 93 -3.00 -4.74 0.14
C MET A 93 -1.93 -5.59 0.80
N MET A 94 -2.36 -6.58 1.59
CA MET A 94 -1.50 -7.47 2.38
C MET A 94 -0.80 -8.56 1.55
N HIS A 95 -1.21 -8.76 0.29
CA HIS A 95 -0.67 -9.78 -0.58
C HIS A 95 0.16 -9.18 -1.70
N GLY A 96 1.14 -9.94 -2.15
CA GLY A 96 2.05 -9.55 -3.22
C GLY A 96 3.50 -9.79 -2.84
N TYR A 97 4.41 -9.35 -3.71
CA TYR A 97 5.84 -9.61 -3.56
C TYR A 97 6.64 -8.37 -3.96
N MET A 98 7.34 -7.82 -3.00
CA MET A 98 8.26 -6.70 -3.16
C MET A 98 9.60 -7.08 -2.55
N ALA A 99 10.60 -7.29 -3.39
CA ALA A 99 11.94 -7.70 -3.01
C ALA A 99 12.93 -6.55 -3.23
N PHE A 100 13.68 -6.22 -2.21
CA PHE A 100 14.63 -5.11 -2.19
C PHE A 100 16.03 -5.59 -1.85
N ASP A 101 17.03 -4.89 -2.38
CA ASP A 101 18.43 -5.08 -2.04
C ASP A 101 18.83 -4.34 -0.74
N GLU A 102 20.13 -4.31 -0.46
CA GLU A 102 20.71 -3.60 0.71
C GLU A 102 20.53 -2.08 0.67
N ASN A 103 20.40 -1.50 -0.54
CA ASN A 103 20.19 -0.07 -0.75
C ASN A 103 18.71 0.30 -0.76
N LYS A 104 17.82 -0.68 -0.53
CA LYS A 104 16.35 -0.55 -0.63
C LYS A 104 15.87 -0.26 -2.05
N GLU A 105 16.64 -0.67 -3.06
CA GLU A 105 16.21 -0.63 -4.46
C GLU A 105 15.38 -1.86 -4.79
N LEU A 106 14.27 -1.66 -5.50
CA LEU A 106 13.37 -2.72 -5.91
C LEU A 106 14.04 -3.60 -6.98
N LEU A 107 14.27 -4.87 -6.67
CA LEU A 107 15.02 -5.80 -7.51
C LEU A 107 14.26 -6.30 -8.74
N VAL A 108 12.95 -6.41 -8.62
CA VAL A 108 12.03 -6.84 -9.69
C VAL A 108 10.74 -6.06 -9.58
N PRO A 109 9.93 -5.94 -10.64
CA PRO A 109 8.63 -5.28 -10.55
C PRO A 109 7.77 -5.83 -9.40
N PHE A 110 7.06 -4.97 -8.70
CA PHE A 110 6.11 -5.40 -7.67
C PHE A 110 5.11 -6.40 -8.27
N ARG A 111 5.09 -7.62 -7.77
CA ARG A 111 4.15 -8.67 -8.19
C ARG A 111 2.91 -8.57 -7.30
N THR A 112 1.82 -8.09 -7.87
CA THR A 112 0.58 -7.86 -7.12
C THR A 112 -0.20 -9.15 -6.89
N TRP A 113 -1.23 -9.08 -6.07
CA TRP A 113 -2.14 -10.19 -5.78
C TRP A 113 -2.87 -10.76 -7.01
N ARG A 114 -2.88 -10.03 -8.15
CA ARG A 114 -3.52 -10.48 -9.40
C ARG A 114 -2.70 -11.49 -10.20
N ASN A 115 -1.42 -11.66 -9.84
CA ASN A 115 -0.56 -12.61 -10.53
C ASN A 115 -0.91 -14.04 -10.15
N SER A 116 -1.11 -14.89 -11.16
CA SER A 116 -1.31 -16.34 -11.06
C SER A 116 -0.12 -17.13 -11.60
N ILE A 117 1.11 -16.63 -11.40
CA ILE A 117 2.33 -17.19 -11.94
C ILE A 117 3.06 -18.14 -10.97
N THR A 118 2.46 -18.43 -9.82
CA THR A 118 3.08 -19.14 -8.70
C THR A 118 2.40 -20.48 -8.42
N GLY A 119 1.64 -21.02 -9.35
CA GLY A 119 0.84 -22.24 -9.14
C GLY A 119 1.67 -23.44 -8.71
N LYS A 120 2.86 -23.65 -9.30
CA LYS A 120 3.76 -24.74 -8.92
C LYS A 120 4.24 -24.60 -7.47
N ALA A 121 4.76 -23.41 -7.12
CA ALA A 121 5.22 -23.13 -5.77
C ALA A 121 4.10 -23.25 -4.73
N ALA A 122 2.92 -22.72 -5.04
CA ALA A 122 1.77 -22.79 -4.14
C ALA A 122 1.34 -24.25 -3.88
N ALA A 123 1.31 -25.10 -4.90
CA ALA A 123 0.98 -26.51 -4.76
C ALA A 123 2.02 -27.27 -3.92
N GLU A 124 3.32 -27.08 -4.18
CA GLU A 124 4.40 -27.71 -3.42
C GLU A 124 4.40 -27.29 -1.95
N LEU A 125 4.25 -25.98 -1.67
CA LEU A 125 4.20 -25.46 -0.31
C LEU A 125 2.94 -25.92 0.43
N THR A 126 1.80 -25.97 -0.25
CA THR A 126 0.56 -26.51 0.32
C THR A 126 0.75 -27.97 0.78
N SER A 127 1.37 -28.78 -0.04
CA SER A 127 1.67 -30.16 0.30
C SER A 127 2.70 -30.28 1.45
N LEU A 128 3.73 -29.44 1.43
CA LEU A 128 4.81 -29.46 2.41
C LEU A 128 4.33 -29.06 3.82
N PHE A 129 3.45 -28.05 3.89
CA PHE A 129 2.98 -27.51 5.18
C PHE A 129 1.65 -28.13 5.64
N ASP A 130 1.05 -28.99 4.83
CA ASP A 130 -0.33 -29.48 5.06
C ASP A 130 -1.32 -28.33 5.35
N PHE A 131 -1.12 -27.22 4.63
CA PHE A 131 -1.87 -25.98 4.79
C PHE A 131 -2.00 -25.26 3.45
N ASN A 132 -3.20 -24.76 3.15
CA ASN A 132 -3.45 -24.08 1.88
C ASN A 132 -2.60 -22.79 1.75
N ILE A 133 -1.69 -22.78 0.79
CA ILE A 133 -0.87 -21.62 0.43
C ILE A 133 -1.38 -21.03 -0.89
N PRO A 134 -2.10 -19.91 -0.84
CA PRO A 134 -2.62 -19.25 -2.05
C PRO A 134 -1.49 -18.70 -2.93
N GLU A 135 -1.69 -18.73 -4.25
CA GLU A 135 -0.74 -18.22 -5.24
C GLU A 135 -0.35 -16.73 -5.01
N ARG A 136 -1.27 -15.93 -4.49
CA ARG A 136 -1.07 -14.49 -4.24
C ARG A 136 -0.17 -14.17 -3.03
N TRP A 137 0.20 -15.16 -2.23
CA TRP A 137 1.03 -14.94 -1.05
C TRP A 137 2.50 -14.72 -1.41
N SER A 138 3.18 -13.87 -0.61
CA SER A 138 4.59 -13.54 -0.82
C SER A 138 5.49 -14.76 -0.80
N ILE A 139 5.20 -15.75 0.06
CA ILE A 139 5.96 -16.99 0.13
C ILE A 139 5.84 -17.82 -1.16
N ALA A 140 4.67 -17.84 -1.80
CA ALA A 140 4.49 -18.52 -3.09
C ALA A 140 5.29 -17.83 -4.20
N HIS A 141 5.29 -16.49 -4.22
CA HIS A 141 6.11 -15.73 -5.16
C HIS A 141 7.61 -15.92 -4.95
N LEU A 142 8.07 -15.89 -3.70
CA LEU A 142 9.48 -16.13 -3.38
C LEU A 142 9.91 -17.54 -3.80
N TYR A 143 9.12 -18.55 -3.43
CA TYR A 143 9.47 -19.94 -3.76
C TYR A 143 9.41 -20.19 -5.27
N GLN A 144 8.45 -19.59 -5.98
CA GLN A 144 8.41 -19.68 -7.44
C GLN A 144 9.64 -19.03 -8.08
N ALA A 145 10.11 -17.90 -7.57
CA ALA A 145 11.33 -17.26 -8.06
C ALA A 145 12.58 -18.14 -7.82
N ILE A 146 12.64 -18.84 -6.69
CA ILE A 146 13.68 -19.84 -6.41
C ILE A 146 13.61 -21.00 -7.40
N LEU A 147 12.41 -21.56 -7.64
CA LEU A 147 12.21 -22.66 -8.60
C LEU A 147 12.59 -22.27 -10.04
N ASN A 148 12.37 -21.00 -10.39
CA ASN A 148 12.72 -20.44 -11.69
C ASN A 148 14.24 -20.11 -11.81
N GLY A 149 15.00 -20.11 -10.72
CA GLY A 149 16.40 -19.66 -10.70
C GLY A 149 16.56 -18.17 -11.00
N GLU A 150 15.62 -17.34 -10.56
CA GLU A 150 15.65 -15.88 -10.84
C GLU A 150 16.84 -15.22 -10.16
N GLU A 151 17.61 -14.42 -10.91
CA GLU A 151 18.90 -13.84 -10.48
C GLU A 151 18.80 -12.94 -9.25
N HIS A 152 17.65 -12.28 -9.06
CA HIS A 152 17.45 -11.35 -7.94
C HIS A 152 17.45 -12.03 -6.57
N ILE A 153 17.19 -13.36 -6.50
CA ILE A 153 17.10 -14.11 -5.24
C ILE A 153 18.34 -13.93 -4.37
N SER A 154 19.54 -14.00 -4.96
CA SER A 154 20.79 -13.86 -4.23
C SER A 154 21.03 -12.45 -3.67
N LYS A 155 20.31 -11.45 -4.16
CA LYS A 155 20.45 -10.03 -3.80
C LYS A 155 19.42 -9.55 -2.78
N ILE A 156 18.42 -10.36 -2.46
CA ILE A 156 17.33 -9.98 -1.54
C ILE A 156 17.89 -9.72 -0.14
N LYS A 157 17.60 -8.56 0.41
CA LYS A 157 17.85 -8.18 1.81
C LYS A 157 16.56 -7.91 2.56
N TYR A 158 15.55 -7.40 1.86
CA TYR A 158 14.24 -7.11 2.44
C TYR A 158 13.15 -7.67 1.54
N LEU A 159 12.16 -8.29 2.16
CA LEU A 159 10.98 -8.81 1.51
C LEU A 159 9.74 -8.26 2.23
N THR A 160 8.83 -7.66 1.50
CA THR A 160 7.62 -7.08 2.08
C THR A 160 6.43 -7.14 1.13
N THR A 161 5.31 -6.63 1.60
CA THR A 161 4.12 -6.29 0.83
C THR A 161 3.92 -4.78 0.85
N LEU A 162 2.82 -4.30 0.26
CA LEU A 162 2.48 -2.88 0.30
C LEU A 162 2.00 -2.44 1.70
N ALA A 163 1.44 -3.37 2.50
CA ALA A 163 0.99 -3.14 3.87
C ALA A 163 2.13 -2.95 4.87
#